data_9747a8c46701149e808019f7d72883dc
#
_entry.id   9747a8c46701149e808019f7d72883dc
#
_cell.length_a   1.000
_cell.length_b   1.000
_cell.length_c   1.000
_cell.angle_alpha   90.00
_cell.angle_beta   90.00
_cell.angle_gamma   90.00
#
_symmetry.space_group_name_H-M   'P 1'
#
loop_
_entity.id
_entity.type
_entity.pdbx_description
1 polymer ?
#
loop_
_entity_poly.entity_id
_entity_poly.type
_entity_poly.pdbx_seq_one_letter_code
_entity_poly.pdbx_strand_id
1 'polypeptide(L)'
;MFITDQREKVVDFTRPFITVGATILFRKPPEGIKPEISRAHDLVDNPYIDFGMLNRGILRRAFAHSNNSVYREMWNHMKTYSQYLLTETNEEGINRVRKENYAYILPTTIAEYIVRRRPCDLMVIDNFLMREGFGLAVPFGSDLLPYLNKALDSLERSGTLKKIFDKWWVDRGECSPVSEGRVLSLSGSSHTFHPLTLLYTLHILMSIYYSLFSFIFYHIDNHVSL
;
A
#
# COMPACT_ATOMS: atom_id res chain seq x y z
N MET A 1 -5.51 10.06 4.09
CA MET A 1 -5.53 9.26 5.35
C MET A 1 -6.63 8.22 5.29
N PHE A 2 -6.64 7.22 6.18
CA PHE A 2 -7.74 6.25 6.26
C PHE A 2 -9.04 6.94 6.64
N ILE A 3 -10.10 6.66 5.88
CA ILE A 3 -11.47 7.05 6.17
C ILE A 3 -11.98 6.12 7.28
N THR A 4 -12.52 6.65 8.35
CA THR A 4 -13.11 5.87 9.45
C THR A 4 -14.26 6.64 10.07
N ASP A 5 -15.29 5.94 10.54
CA ASP A 5 -16.47 6.54 11.19
C ASP A 5 -16.13 7.52 12.31
N GLN A 6 -15.03 7.27 13.04
CA GLN A 6 -14.59 8.18 14.10
C GLN A 6 -14.02 9.49 13.56
N ARG A 7 -13.31 9.43 12.41
CA ARG A 7 -12.73 10.62 11.79
C ARG A 7 -13.77 11.42 11.03
N GLU A 8 -14.74 10.75 10.41
CA GLU A 8 -15.86 11.39 9.71
C GLU A 8 -16.77 12.22 10.63
N LYS A 9 -16.63 12.04 11.94
CA LYS A 9 -17.32 12.89 12.93
C LYS A 9 -16.69 14.28 13.10
N VAL A 10 -15.45 14.47 12.67
CA VAL A 10 -14.67 15.70 12.91
C VAL A 10 -14.07 16.31 11.66
N VAL A 11 -14.01 15.57 10.55
CA VAL A 11 -13.54 16.05 9.25
C VAL A 11 -14.38 15.42 8.15
N ASP A 12 -14.48 16.11 7.02
CA ASP A 12 -15.01 15.54 5.79
C ASP A 12 -13.91 14.86 4.97
N PHE A 13 -14.26 13.82 4.25
CA PHE A 13 -13.35 13.12 3.36
C PHE A 13 -13.82 13.22 1.92
N THR A 14 -12.85 13.30 1.01
CA THR A 14 -13.12 12.97 -0.38
C THR A 14 -13.52 11.50 -0.49
N ARG A 15 -14.13 11.13 -1.62
CA ARG A 15 -14.22 9.72 -1.98
C ARG A 15 -12.82 9.07 -1.93
N PRO A 16 -12.75 7.77 -1.64
CA PRO A 16 -11.48 7.08 -1.59
C PRO A 16 -10.83 7.02 -2.98
N PHE A 17 -9.54 7.32 -3.06
CA PHE A 17 -8.74 7.20 -4.29
C PHE A 17 -7.78 6.01 -4.29
N ILE A 18 -7.59 5.36 -3.14
CA ILE A 18 -6.89 4.08 -2.98
C ILE A 18 -7.67 3.25 -1.97
N THR A 19 -7.88 1.98 -2.28
CA THR A 19 -8.40 1.00 -1.32
C THR A 19 -7.25 0.20 -0.77
N VAL A 20 -7.19 0.06 0.55
CA VAL A 20 -6.12 -0.62 1.27
C VAL A 20 -6.72 -1.75 2.09
N GLY A 21 -6.17 -2.95 1.91
CA GLY A 21 -6.44 -4.09 2.77
C GLY A 21 -5.33 -4.30 3.80
N ALA A 22 -5.42 -5.37 4.56
CA ALA A 22 -4.30 -5.90 5.32
C ALA A 22 -3.80 -7.19 4.67
N THR A 23 -2.52 -7.44 4.81
CA THR A 23 -1.85 -8.63 4.30
C THR A 23 -0.82 -9.14 5.28
N ILE A 24 -0.34 -10.35 5.06
CA ILE A 24 0.73 -10.96 5.82
C ILE A 24 2.03 -10.80 5.03
N LEU A 25 3.03 -10.21 5.66
CA LEU A 25 4.40 -10.20 5.17
C LEU A 25 5.14 -11.38 5.78
N PHE A 26 5.78 -12.17 4.94
CA PHE A 26 6.53 -13.35 5.35
C PHE A 26 7.84 -13.49 4.56
N ARG A 27 8.74 -14.34 5.03
CA ARG A 27 9.98 -14.65 4.30
C ARG A 27 9.66 -15.41 3.02
N LYS A 28 10.33 -15.06 1.95
CA LYS A 28 10.24 -15.78 0.69
C LYS A 28 10.94 -17.14 0.85
N PRO A 29 10.27 -18.26 0.60
CA PRO A 29 10.92 -19.57 0.65
C PRO A 29 11.95 -19.69 -0.47
N PRO A 30 12.91 -20.63 -0.36
CA PRO A 30 13.79 -20.98 -1.47
C PRO A 30 12.99 -21.34 -2.74
N GLU A 31 13.62 -21.13 -3.89
CA GLU A 31 12.98 -21.39 -5.18
C GLU A 31 12.48 -22.85 -5.26
N GLY A 32 11.25 -23.03 -5.75
CA GLY A 32 10.62 -24.35 -5.86
C GLY A 32 9.95 -24.87 -4.58
N ILE A 33 10.10 -24.19 -3.45
CA ILE A 33 9.44 -24.54 -2.18
C ILE A 33 8.19 -23.69 -1.98
N LYS A 34 7.08 -24.34 -1.64
CA LYS A 34 5.85 -23.63 -1.28
C LYS A 34 6.01 -22.96 0.09
N PRO A 35 5.43 -21.76 0.30
CA PRO A 35 5.41 -21.15 1.61
C PRO A 35 4.64 -22.02 2.62
N GLU A 36 5.09 -22.02 3.87
CA GLU A 36 4.46 -22.76 4.96
C GLU A 36 3.05 -22.27 5.27
N ILE A 37 2.78 -20.99 4.98
CA ILE A 37 1.48 -20.34 5.15
C ILE A 37 1.00 -19.78 3.82
N SER A 38 -0.29 -19.85 3.56
CA SER A 38 -0.94 -19.36 2.35
C SER A 38 -2.11 -18.39 2.63
N ARG A 39 -2.62 -18.40 3.84
CA ARG A 39 -3.75 -17.57 4.30
C ARG A 39 -3.68 -17.34 5.82
N ALA A 40 -4.50 -16.42 6.32
CA ALA A 40 -4.52 -16.04 7.73
C ALA A 40 -4.83 -17.20 8.69
N HIS A 41 -5.71 -18.10 8.28
CA HIS A 41 -6.07 -19.27 9.10
C HIS A 41 -4.86 -20.15 9.41
N ASP A 42 -3.96 -20.29 8.43
CA ASP A 42 -2.76 -21.11 8.58
C ASP A 42 -1.84 -20.59 9.70
N LEU A 43 -1.92 -19.29 10.05
CA LEU A 43 -1.18 -18.72 11.19
C LEU A 43 -1.76 -19.14 12.54
N VAL A 44 -3.08 -19.29 12.62
CA VAL A 44 -3.74 -19.73 13.87
C VAL A 44 -3.44 -21.19 14.13
N ASP A 45 -3.40 -22.00 13.08
CA ASP A 45 -3.17 -23.44 13.15
C ASP A 45 -1.70 -23.84 13.32
N ASN A 46 -0.77 -22.90 13.05
CA ASN A 46 0.67 -23.18 13.07
C ASN A 46 1.35 -22.61 14.34
N PRO A 47 1.64 -23.46 15.36
CA PRO A 47 2.26 -22.99 16.60
C PRO A 47 3.75 -22.63 16.46
N TYR A 48 4.36 -22.87 15.31
CA TYR A 48 5.78 -22.62 15.08
C TYR A 48 6.06 -21.26 14.45
N ILE A 49 5.02 -20.55 14.01
CA ILE A 49 5.15 -19.23 13.40
C ILE A 49 4.46 -18.22 14.29
N ASP A 50 5.25 -17.37 14.92
CA ASP A 50 4.73 -16.21 15.63
C ASP A 50 4.17 -15.19 14.64
N PHE A 51 3.17 -14.43 15.05
CA PHE A 51 2.64 -13.37 14.20
C PHE A 51 2.21 -12.16 15.00
N GLY A 52 2.32 -11.00 14.39
CA GLY A 52 1.96 -9.74 15.03
C GLY A 52 1.75 -8.61 14.05
N MET A 53 1.54 -7.44 14.62
CA MET A 53 1.30 -6.20 13.90
C MET A 53 1.78 -5.00 14.72
N LEU A 54 1.68 -3.83 14.12
CA LEU A 54 1.93 -2.57 14.82
C LEU A 54 0.98 -2.40 16.02
N ASN A 55 1.52 -2.11 17.21
CA ASN A 55 0.76 -1.95 18.46
C ASN A 55 -0.20 -0.75 18.46
N ARG A 56 -0.35 -0.07 17.34
CA ARG A 56 -1.22 1.10 17.15
C ARG A 56 -1.81 1.14 15.76
N GLY A 57 -2.75 2.04 15.54
CA GLY A 57 -3.30 2.29 14.22
C GLY A 57 -4.57 1.51 13.90
N ILE A 58 -4.92 1.51 12.62
CA ILE A 58 -6.22 1.03 12.16
C ILE A 58 -6.33 -0.48 12.20
N LEU A 59 -5.27 -1.22 11.87
CA LEU A 59 -5.30 -2.68 11.85
C LEU A 59 -5.57 -3.24 13.25
N ARG A 60 -4.84 -2.73 14.26
CA ARG A 60 -5.07 -3.14 15.66
C ARG A 60 -6.53 -2.97 16.07
N ARG A 61 -7.16 -1.84 15.72
CA ARG A 61 -8.57 -1.61 16.01
C ARG A 61 -9.49 -2.55 15.25
N ALA A 62 -9.21 -2.76 13.97
CA ALA A 62 -10.00 -3.65 13.13
C ALA A 62 -10.00 -5.09 13.64
N PHE A 63 -8.84 -5.61 14.05
CA PHE A 63 -8.75 -6.94 14.65
C PHE A 63 -9.45 -7.01 16.00
N ALA A 64 -9.27 -5.99 16.85
CA ALA A 64 -9.88 -5.94 18.18
C ALA A 64 -11.42 -5.92 18.15
N HIS A 65 -12.02 -5.38 17.08
CA HIS A 65 -13.48 -5.26 16.95
C HIS A 65 -14.04 -6.13 15.82
N SER A 66 -13.28 -7.08 15.29
CA SER A 66 -13.72 -7.92 14.20
C SER A 66 -14.81 -8.90 14.61
N ASN A 67 -15.82 -9.04 13.75
CA ASN A 67 -16.84 -10.09 13.87
C ASN A 67 -16.38 -11.44 13.29
N ASN A 68 -15.28 -11.46 12.55
CA ASN A 68 -14.71 -12.68 11.98
C ASN A 68 -14.00 -13.49 13.09
N SER A 69 -14.33 -14.78 13.19
CA SER A 69 -13.80 -15.67 14.23
C SER A 69 -12.28 -15.80 14.17
N VAL A 70 -11.71 -15.98 12.98
CA VAL A 70 -10.26 -16.12 12.77
C VAL A 70 -9.53 -14.85 13.23
N TYR A 71 -10.03 -13.67 12.88
CA TYR A 71 -9.37 -12.40 13.27
C TYR A 71 -9.48 -12.11 14.76
N ARG A 72 -10.58 -12.52 15.38
CA ARG A 72 -10.71 -12.44 16.85
C ARG A 72 -9.72 -13.38 17.55
N GLU A 73 -9.55 -14.58 17.03
CA GLU A 73 -8.60 -15.55 17.56
C GLU A 73 -7.16 -15.04 17.43
N MET A 74 -6.79 -14.57 16.24
CA MET A 74 -5.50 -13.91 16.01
C MET A 74 -5.29 -12.74 16.97
N TRP A 75 -6.32 -11.90 17.16
CA TRP A 75 -6.23 -10.78 18.09
C TRP A 75 -6.05 -11.22 19.54
N ASN A 76 -6.80 -12.20 19.99
CA ASN A 76 -6.69 -12.72 21.35
C ASN A 76 -5.28 -13.28 21.61
N HIS A 77 -4.72 -14.00 20.65
CA HIS A 77 -3.34 -14.48 20.73
C HIS A 77 -2.34 -13.31 20.81
N MET A 78 -2.39 -12.36 19.87
CA MET A 78 -1.51 -11.20 19.89
C MET A 78 -1.67 -10.33 21.14
N LYS A 79 -2.88 -10.19 21.65
CA LYS A 79 -3.15 -9.44 22.89
C LYS A 79 -2.55 -10.10 24.10
N THR A 80 -2.67 -11.43 24.22
CA THR A 80 -2.13 -12.21 25.33
C THR A 80 -0.62 -12.10 25.41
N TYR A 81 0.06 -12.14 24.27
CA TYR A 81 1.51 -12.06 24.17
C TYR A 81 2.00 -10.72 23.61
N SER A 82 1.29 -9.63 23.91
CA SER A 82 1.48 -8.33 23.27
C SER A 82 2.90 -7.78 23.38
N GLN A 83 3.61 -8.05 24.46
CA GLN A 83 5.00 -7.60 24.66
C GLN A 83 5.98 -8.24 23.66
N TYR A 84 5.63 -9.42 23.13
CA TYR A 84 6.48 -10.18 22.21
C TYR A 84 5.97 -10.11 20.76
N LEU A 85 4.66 -10.02 20.57
CA LEU A 85 4.06 -10.14 19.22
C LEU A 85 3.76 -8.80 18.58
N LEU A 86 3.46 -7.77 19.36
CA LEU A 86 3.20 -6.44 18.83
C LEU A 86 4.48 -5.63 18.75
N THR A 87 4.60 -4.80 17.71
CA THR A 87 5.78 -3.96 17.47
C THR A 87 5.44 -2.47 17.59
N GLU A 88 6.41 -1.65 17.94
CA GLU A 88 6.24 -0.21 18.02
C GLU A 88 6.46 0.50 16.67
N THR A 89 7.19 -0.14 15.76
CA THR A 89 7.44 0.37 14.41
C THR A 89 7.27 -0.72 13.35
N ASN A 90 6.93 -0.32 12.12
CA ASN A 90 6.90 -1.25 11.00
C ASN A 90 8.28 -1.81 10.66
N GLU A 91 9.33 -1.02 10.86
CA GLU A 91 10.71 -1.44 10.63
C GLU A 91 11.10 -2.62 11.55
N GLU A 92 10.75 -2.53 12.82
CA GLU A 92 10.92 -3.63 13.78
C GLU A 92 10.22 -4.90 13.30
N GLY A 93 8.93 -4.81 12.92
CA GLY A 93 8.15 -5.94 12.42
C GLY A 93 8.78 -6.59 11.19
N ILE A 94 9.21 -5.77 10.21
CA ILE A 94 9.87 -6.24 9.00
C ILE A 94 11.21 -6.92 9.30
N ASN A 95 11.99 -6.36 10.22
CA ASN A 95 13.26 -6.95 10.63
C ASN A 95 13.08 -8.28 11.35
N ARG A 96 12.01 -8.43 12.13
CA ARG A 96 11.66 -9.71 12.77
C ARG A 96 11.28 -10.77 11.73
N VAL A 97 10.48 -10.42 10.72
CA VAL A 97 10.18 -11.34 9.61
C VAL A 97 11.43 -11.90 8.94
N ARG A 98 12.50 -11.08 8.83
CA ARG A 98 13.76 -11.50 8.23
C ARG A 98 14.61 -12.41 9.13
N LYS A 99 14.54 -12.20 10.44
CA LYS A 99 15.46 -12.83 11.41
C LYS A 99 14.83 -13.98 12.18
N GLU A 100 13.52 -13.99 12.33
CA GLU A 100 12.78 -14.89 13.18
C GLU A 100 11.75 -15.68 12.36
N ASN A 101 11.16 -16.71 12.94
CA ASN A 101 10.00 -17.38 12.35
C ASN A 101 8.72 -16.60 12.69
N TYR A 102 8.58 -15.44 12.08
CA TYR A 102 7.59 -14.45 12.40
C TYR A 102 6.90 -13.93 11.14
N ALA A 103 5.57 -13.81 11.21
CA ALA A 103 4.72 -13.21 10.17
C ALA A 103 4.22 -11.83 10.63
N TYR A 104 4.32 -10.84 9.77
CA TYR A 104 3.93 -9.48 10.12
C TYR A 104 2.71 -9.01 9.33
N ILE A 105 1.67 -8.59 10.05
CA ILE A 105 0.42 -8.11 9.46
C ILE A 105 0.49 -6.59 9.31
N LEU A 106 0.36 -6.13 8.08
CA LEU A 106 0.47 -4.71 7.76
C LEU A 106 -0.42 -4.33 6.55
N PRO A 107 -0.61 -3.00 6.30
CA PRO A 107 -1.38 -2.54 5.14
C PRO A 107 -0.76 -3.02 3.81
N THR A 108 -1.61 -3.45 2.88
CA THR A 108 -1.21 -3.97 1.55
C THR A 108 -0.27 -3.02 0.80
N THR A 109 -0.55 -1.73 0.81
CA THR A 109 0.29 -0.72 0.12
C THR A 109 1.72 -0.66 0.66
N ILE A 110 1.90 -0.82 1.97
CA ILE A 110 3.23 -0.86 2.60
C ILE A 110 3.92 -2.17 2.25
N ALA A 111 3.23 -3.30 2.38
CA ALA A 111 3.77 -4.62 2.07
C ALA A 111 4.22 -4.71 0.61
N GLU A 112 3.37 -4.31 -0.33
CA GLU A 112 3.67 -4.31 -1.76
C GLU A 112 4.86 -3.42 -2.12
N TYR A 113 5.04 -2.31 -1.42
CA TYR A 113 6.22 -1.48 -1.59
C TYR A 113 7.49 -2.19 -1.13
N ILE A 114 7.46 -2.84 0.05
CA ILE A 114 8.62 -3.48 0.69
C ILE A 114 9.07 -4.71 -0.09
N VAL A 115 8.17 -5.58 -0.53
CA VAL A 115 8.53 -6.81 -1.25
C VAL A 115 9.16 -6.56 -2.62
N ARG A 116 9.00 -5.34 -3.15
CA ARG A 116 9.65 -4.91 -4.39
C ARG A 116 10.98 -4.20 -4.18
N ARG A 117 11.49 -4.14 -2.95
CA ARG A 117 12.78 -3.51 -2.58
C ARG A 117 13.79 -4.56 -2.14
N ARG A 118 15.07 -4.27 -2.37
CA ARG A 118 16.15 -5.13 -1.89
C ARG A 118 16.06 -5.34 -0.37
N PRO A 119 16.42 -6.51 0.10
CA PRO A 119 17.12 -7.62 -0.57
C PRO A 119 16.23 -8.61 -1.33
N CYS A 120 14.94 -8.34 -1.56
CA CYS A 120 14.00 -9.18 -2.33
C CYS A 120 13.70 -10.54 -1.66
N ASP A 121 13.79 -10.57 -0.36
CA ASP A 121 13.71 -11.75 0.52
C ASP A 121 12.32 -11.97 1.13
N LEU A 122 11.39 -11.05 0.87
CA LEU A 122 10.06 -11.05 1.45
C LEU A 122 8.98 -11.30 0.39
N MET A 123 7.86 -11.82 0.84
CA MET A 123 6.67 -12.06 0.05
C MET A 123 5.42 -11.60 0.78
N VAL A 124 4.37 -11.35 0.03
CA VAL A 124 3.03 -11.06 0.52
C VAL A 124 2.18 -12.31 0.42
N ILE A 125 1.47 -12.61 1.48
CA ILE A 125 0.54 -13.72 1.57
C ILE A 125 -0.83 -13.13 1.86
N ASP A 126 -1.81 -13.47 1.05
CA ASP A 126 -3.22 -13.13 1.19
C ASP A 126 -3.55 -11.63 1.36
N ASN A 127 -4.57 -11.18 0.66
CA ASN A 127 -5.16 -9.83 0.74
C ASN A 127 -6.56 -9.93 1.35
N PHE A 128 -6.67 -10.28 2.61
CA PHE A 128 -7.91 -10.79 3.16
C PHE A 128 -8.63 -9.88 4.14
N LEU A 129 -7.96 -8.88 4.67
CA LEU A 129 -8.55 -8.10 5.75
C LEU A 129 -8.98 -6.74 5.29
N MET A 130 -10.17 -6.35 5.71
CA MET A 130 -10.74 -5.01 5.60
C MET A 130 -10.36 -4.28 4.29
N ARG A 131 -11.34 -3.67 3.69
CA ARG A 131 -11.12 -2.73 2.60
C ARG A 131 -11.48 -1.34 3.11
N GLU A 132 -10.45 -0.60 3.49
CA GLU A 132 -10.59 0.78 3.90
C GLU A 132 -10.08 1.70 2.81
N GLY A 133 -10.78 2.83 2.63
CA GLY A 133 -10.38 3.84 1.66
C GLY A 133 -9.37 4.82 2.24
N PHE A 134 -8.43 5.28 1.40
CA PHE A 134 -7.70 6.52 1.64
C PHE A 134 -8.40 7.68 0.96
N GLY A 135 -8.77 8.70 1.73
CA GLY A 135 -9.30 9.98 1.26
C GLY A 135 -8.41 11.15 1.65
N LEU A 136 -8.62 12.28 0.98
CA LEU A 136 -8.12 13.56 1.43
C LEU A 136 -9.09 14.08 2.50
N ALA A 137 -8.57 14.51 3.63
CA ALA A 137 -9.37 15.11 4.69
C ALA A 137 -9.41 16.62 4.51
N VAL A 138 -10.58 17.20 4.68
CA VAL A 138 -10.82 18.65 4.72
C VAL A 138 -11.59 19.03 5.99
N PRO A 139 -11.55 20.29 6.43
CA PRO A 139 -12.39 20.74 7.52
C PRO A 139 -13.86 20.40 7.27
N PHE A 140 -14.60 20.10 8.33
CA PHE A 140 -16.03 19.79 8.24
C PHE A 140 -16.81 20.93 7.58
N GLY A 141 -17.62 20.61 6.58
CA GLY A 141 -18.40 21.59 5.80
C GLY A 141 -17.58 22.41 4.81
N SER A 142 -16.38 21.99 4.45
CA SER A 142 -15.51 22.73 3.51
C SER A 142 -16.05 22.74 2.08
N ASP A 143 -16.11 23.91 1.47
CA ASP A 143 -16.49 24.11 0.07
C ASP A 143 -15.49 23.49 -0.92
N LEU A 144 -14.28 23.08 -0.46
CA LEU A 144 -13.27 22.44 -1.29
C LEU A 144 -13.62 21.00 -1.63
N LEU A 145 -14.47 20.33 -0.84
CA LEU A 145 -14.76 18.92 -1.00
C LEU A 145 -15.29 18.55 -2.38
N PRO A 146 -16.29 19.22 -2.97
CA PRO A 146 -16.78 18.91 -4.31
C PRO A 146 -15.73 19.12 -5.41
N TYR A 147 -14.86 20.13 -5.27
CA TYR A 147 -13.79 20.38 -6.23
C TYR A 147 -12.72 19.29 -6.18
N LEU A 148 -12.33 18.85 -4.99
CA LEU A 148 -11.39 17.75 -4.81
C LEU A 148 -11.95 16.43 -5.35
N ASN A 149 -13.21 16.13 -5.10
CA ASN A 149 -13.87 14.96 -5.65
C ASN A 149 -13.89 14.98 -7.18
N LYS A 150 -14.24 16.11 -7.79
CA LYS A 150 -14.21 16.28 -9.24
C LYS A 150 -12.80 16.10 -9.83
N ALA A 151 -11.78 16.62 -9.14
CA ALA A 151 -10.38 16.43 -9.54
C ALA A 151 -9.96 14.96 -9.47
N LEU A 152 -10.30 14.26 -8.38
CA LEU A 152 -10.03 12.82 -8.23
C LEU A 152 -10.73 12.00 -9.31
N ASP A 153 -11.98 12.32 -9.66
CA ASP A 153 -12.72 11.68 -10.76
C ASP A 153 -12.01 11.85 -12.11
N SER A 154 -11.48 13.04 -12.35
CA SER A 154 -10.73 13.33 -13.58
C SER A 154 -9.43 12.53 -13.64
N LEU A 155 -8.67 12.48 -12.53
CA LEU A 155 -7.42 11.75 -12.42
C LEU A 155 -7.62 10.24 -12.55
N GLU A 156 -8.71 9.71 -12.02
CA GLU A 156 -9.06 8.29 -12.16
C GLU A 156 -9.44 7.95 -13.61
N ARG A 157 -10.36 8.73 -14.22
CA ARG A 157 -10.78 8.51 -15.61
C ARG A 157 -9.64 8.66 -16.61
N SER A 158 -8.68 9.55 -16.36
CA SER A 158 -7.48 9.69 -17.20
C SER A 158 -6.45 8.59 -16.98
N GLY A 159 -6.65 7.72 -16.00
CA GLY A 159 -5.68 6.70 -15.60
C GLY A 159 -4.43 7.26 -14.89
N THR A 160 -4.44 8.54 -14.54
CA THR A 160 -3.28 9.20 -13.91
C THR A 160 -2.99 8.64 -12.52
N LEU A 161 -4.01 8.33 -11.72
CA LEU A 161 -3.83 7.69 -10.41
C LEU A 161 -3.11 6.35 -10.54
N LYS A 162 -3.51 5.53 -11.53
CA LYS A 162 -2.84 4.27 -11.82
C LYS A 162 -1.38 4.48 -12.25
N LYS A 163 -1.10 5.43 -13.13
CA LYS A 163 0.26 5.76 -13.56
C LYS A 163 1.15 6.19 -12.39
N ILE A 164 0.62 6.98 -11.45
CA ILE A 164 1.35 7.38 -10.24
C ILE A 164 1.64 6.17 -9.36
N PHE A 165 0.66 5.30 -9.16
CA PHE A 165 0.86 4.06 -8.42
C PHE A 165 1.92 3.18 -9.09
N ASP A 166 1.79 2.90 -10.38
CA ASP A 166 2.73 2.09 -11.14
C ASP A 166 4.15 2.68 -11.03
N LYS A 167 4.31 3.99 -11.23
CA LYS A 167 5.61 4.68 -11.10
C LYS A 167 6.31 4.43 -9.77
N TRP A 168 5.57 4.46 -8.66
CA TRP A 168 6.17 4.40 -7.33
C TRP A 168 6.27 2.99 -6.76
N TRP A 169 5.31 2.13 -7.05
CA TRP A 169 5.26 0.76 -6.54
C TRP A 169 5.82 -0.27 -7.52
N VAL A 170 5.64 -0.09 -8.83
CA VAL A 170 6.01 -1.07 -9.83
C VAL A 170 7.32 -0.70 -10.53
N ASP A 171 7.36 0.44 -11.24
CA ASP A 171 8.49 0.81 -12.11
C ASP A 171 9.80 1.04 -11.34
N ARG A 172 9.69 1.49 -10.10
CA ARG A 172 10.82 1.65 -9.19
C ARG A 172 11.13 0.41 -8.35
N GLY A 173 10.53 -0.71 -8.68
CA GLY A 173 10.86 -1.99 -8.07
C GLY A 173 12.31 -2.38 -8.36
N GLU A 174 12.99 -2.91 -7.35
CA GLU A 174 14.39 -3.37 -7.41
C GLU A 174 14.48 -4.89 -7.51
N CYS A 175 13.35 -5.57 -7.33
CA CYS A 175 13.24 -7.01 -7.40
C CYS A 175 12.68 -7.43 -8.75
N SER A 176 13.24 -8.48 -9.34
CA SER A 176 12.66 -9.07 -10.54
C SER A 176 11.21 -9.50 -10.26
N PRO A 177 10.27 -9.24 -11.16
CA PRO A 177 8.93 -9.80 -11.02
C PRO A 177 9.06 -11.31 -10.92
N VAL A 178 8.48 -11.90 -9.86
CA VAL A 178 8.38 -13.36 -9.77
C VAL A 178 7.60 -13.80 -10.98
N SER A 179 8.22 -14.61 -11.84
CA SER A 179 7.55 -15.23 -12.96
C SER A 179 6.52 -16.20 -12.40
N GLU A 180 5.31 -15.72 -12.12
CA GLU A 180 4.14 -16.59 -12.11
C GLU A 180 4.13 -17.22 -13.49
N GLY A 181 4.23 -18.55 -13.54
CA GLY A 181 4.44 -19.34 -14.75
C GLY A 181 3.46 -18.99 -15.88
N ARG A 182 3.77 -17.95 -16.64
CA ARG A 182 3.18 -17.68 -17.93
C ARG A 182 4.07 -18.29 -18.99
N VAL A 183 3.55 -19.37 -19.57
CA VAL A 183 4.05 -19.90 -20.82
C VAL A 183 4.19 -18.74 -21.81
N LEU A 184 5.43 -18.44 -22.21
CA LEU A 184 5.74 -17.46 -23.25
C LEU A 184 5.16 -17.93 -24.57
N SER A 185 4.06 -17.35 -24.96
CA SER A 185 3.63 -17.35 -26.36
C SER A 185 4.45 -16.29 -27.10
N LEU A 186 5.44 -16.75 -27.87
CA LEU A 186 6.17 -15.93 -28.82
C LEU A 186 5.26 -15.58 -30.00
N SER A 187 4.83 -14.32 -30.07
CA SER A 187 4.44 -13.75 -31.37
C SER A 187 5.10 -12.36 -31.46
N GLY A 188 6.07 -12.27 -32.34
CA GLY A 188 6.78 -11.05 -32.63
C GLY A 188 5.93 -10.04 -33.41
N SER A 189 6.11 -8.76 -33.09
CA SER A 189 5.94 -7.67 -34.06
C SER A 189 6.87 -6.53 -33.65
N SER A 190 7.86 -6.32 -34.48
CA SER A 190 8.83 -5.23 -34.39
C SER A 190 8.19 -3.94 -34.96
N HIS A 191 8.01 -2.95 -34.11
CA HIS A 191 7.87 -1.57 -34.56
C HIS A 191 9.03 -0.72 -34.02
N THR A 192 9.94 -0.37 -34.93
CA THR A 192 11.03 0.57 -34.68
C THR A 192 10.47 1.99 -34.60
N PHE A 193 10.53 2.58 -33.40
CA PHE A 193 10.27 4.00 -33.22
C PHE A 193 11.57 4.79 -33.16
N HIS A 194 11.62 5.88 -33.94
CA HIS A 194 12.77 6.76 -34.09
C HIS A 194 13.01 7.58 -32.79
N PRO A 195 14.24 7.62 -32.23
CA PRO A 195 14.47 8.18 -30.89
C PRO A 195 14.45 9.72 -30.78
N LEU A 196 14.39 10.46 -31.88
CA LEU A 196 14.49 11.91 -31.87
C LEU A 196 13.18 12.65 -31.56
N THR A 197 12.02 12.04 -31.75
CA THR A 197 10.73 12.66 -31.47
C THR A 197 10.35 12.54 -29.98
N LEU A 198 10.89 11.58 -29.27
CA LEU A 198 10.60 11.36 -27.84
C LEU A 198 11.27 12.42 -26.93
N LEU A 199 12.44 12.91 -27.31
CA LEU A 199 13.18 13.93 -26.55
C LEU A 199 12.50 15.30 -26.60
N TYR A 200 11.88 15.66 -27.72
CA TYR A 200 11.23 16.96 -27.87
C TYR A 200 9.91 17.05 -27.07
N THR A 201 9.14 15.97 -27.03
CA THR A 201 7.89 15.92 -26.24
C THR A 201 8.14 15.89 -24.74
N LEU A 202 9.23 15.25 -24.30
CA LEU A 202 9.64 15.23 -22.88
C LEU A 202 10.05 16.63 -22.38
N HIS A 203 10.72 17.44 -23.21
CA HIS A 203 11.15 18.78 -22.81
C HIS A 203 9.96 19.74 -22.65
N ILE A 204 8.96 19.64 -23.52
CA ILE A 204 7.74 20.47 -23.43
C ILE A 204 6.90 20.10 -22.20
N LEU A 205 6.76 18.81 -21.90
CA LEU A 205 6.02 18.32 -20.73
C LEU A 205 6.70 18.71 -19.41
N MET A 206 8.03 18.68 -19.35
CA MET A 206 8.80 19.12 -18.18
C MET A 206 8.66 20.63 -17.94
N SER A 207 8.64 21.45 -18.98
CA SER A 207 8.47 22.91 -18.87
C SER A 207 7.07 23.28 -18.35
N ILE A 208 6.04 22.61 -18.81
CA ILE A 208 4.65 22.79 -18.32
C ILE A 208 4.51 22.34 -16.86
N TYR A 209 5.17 21.25 -16.50
CA TYR A 209 5.15 20.71 -15.13
C TYR A 209 5.83 21.66 -14.12
N TYR A 210 6.98 22.24 -14.48
CA TYR A 210 7.66 23.24 -13.65
C TYR A 210 6.86 24.53 -13.49
N SER A 211 6.18 24.97 -14.54
CA SER A 211 5.34 26.17 -14.50
C SER A 211 4.11 26.00 -13.60
N LEU A 212 3.45 24.86 -13.68
CA LEU A 212 2.31 24.54 -12.82
C LEU A 212 2.71 24.33 -11.35
N PHE A 213 3.86 23.70 -11.11
CA PHE A 213 4.37 23.49 -9.76
C PHE A 213 4.77 24.80 -9.07
N SER A 214 5.43 25.71 -9.79
CA SER A 214 5.75 27.05 -9.28
C SER A 214 4.49 27.88 -9.00
N PHE A 215 3.46 27.76 -9.83
CA PHE A 215 2.22 28.50 -9.64
C PHE A 215 1.44 28.01 -8.39
N ILE A 216 1.42 26.70 -8.15
CA ILE A 216 0.77 26.11 -6.97
C ILE A 216 1.52 26.50 -5.69
N PHE A 217 2.86 26.45 -5.68
CA PHE A 217 3.65 26.86 -4.52
C PHE A 217 3.54 28.35 -4.22
N TYR A 218 3.54 29.20 -5.24
CA TYR A 218 3.37 30.64 -5.07
C TYR A 218 2.01 31.03 -4.48
N HIS A 219 0.96 30.30 -4.81
CA HIS A 219 -0.37 30.52 -4.22
C HIS A 219 -0.53 29.96 -2.82
N ILE A 220 0.18 28.90 -2.47
CA ILE A 220 0.14 28.32 -1.11
C ILE A 220 0.90 29.21 -0.12
N ASP A 221 2.07 29.72 -0.48
CA ASP A 221 2.85 30.61 0.39
C ASP A 221 2.19 31.98 0.64
N ASN A 222 1.39 32.49 -0.29
CA ASN A 222 0.69 33.76 -0.13
C ASN A 222 -0.64 33.66 0.64
N HIS A 223 -1.17 32.46 0.93
CA HIS A 223 -2.40 32.28 1.69
C HIS A 223 -2.22 31.68 3.09
N VAL A 224 -0.97 31.39 3.51
CA VAL A 224 -0.65 30.88 4.87
C VAL A 224 -0.10 32.01 5.78
N SER A 225 -0.08 33.25 5.31
CA SER A 225 0.30 34.40 6.14
C SER A 225 -0.94 35.27 6.44
N LEU A 226 -1.88 34.71 7.21
CA LEU A 226 -2.89 35.47 7.96
C LEU A 226 -3.36 34.61 9.13
#